data_545a9f57c51de3523eb092e824f502a0
#
_entry.id   545a9f57c51de3523eb092e824f502a0
#
_cell.length_a   1.000
_cell.length_b   1.000
_cell.length_c   1.000
_cell.angle_alpha   90.00
_cell.angle_beta   90.00
_cell.angle_gamma   90.00
#
_symmetry.space_group_name_H-M   'P 1'
#
loop_
_entity.id
_entity.type
_entity.pdbx_description
1 polymer ?
#
loop_
_entity_poly.entity_id
_entity_poly.type
_entity_poly.pdbx_seq_one_letter_code
_entity_poly.pdbx_strand_id
1 'polypeptide(L)'
;MNNLYTAEQVRAFEENSFIKEGDDLQAMIEAAKQSVEILNKDFSTSEFLILCGPGNNGGDGYFIGIGLSKLKKRVKFFDVLGDLKKSHLCEHAFKMAEGLEFIDIKQLKNISRKTVVVDAIFGIGGRIDLGSELELSLIHI
;
A
#
# COMPACT_ATOMS: atom_id res chain seq x y z
N MET A 1 0.91 -22.96 -17.12
CA MET A 1 -0.37 -22.65 -16.45
C MET A 1 -0.06 -21.86 -15.18
N ASN A 2 -0.60 -20.66 -15.06
CA ASN A 2 -0.54 -19.93 -13.80
C ASN A 2 -1.51 -20.60 -12.84
N ASN A 3 -1.00 -21.24 -11.80
CA ASN A 3 -1.84 -21.79 -10.74
C ASN A 3 -2.47 -20.62 -9.95
N LEU A 4 -3.78 -20.52 -9.99
CA LEU A 4 -4.52 -19.59 -9.13
C LEU A 4 -4.67 -20.26 -7.77
N TYR A 5 -4.22 -19.59 -6.73
CA TYR A 5 -4.39 -20.03 -5.34
C TYR A 5 -5.60 -19.33 -4.71
N THR A 6 -6.34 -20.04 -3.86
CA THR A 6 -7.37 -19.41 -3.04
C THR A 6 -6.76 -18.58 -1.92
N ALA A 7 -7.51 -17.63 -1.38
CA ALA A 7 -7.08 -16.83 -0.22
C ALA A 7 -6.67 -17.71 0.97
N GLU A 8 -7.36 -18.84 1.18
CA GLU A 8 -7.08 -19.81 2.24
C GLU A 8 -5.75 -20.54 1.99
N GLN A 9 -5.48 -20.93 0.75
CA GLN A 9 -4.21 -21.55 0.36
C GLN A 9 -3.03 -20.58 0.53
N VAL A 10 -3.21 -19.32 0.19
CA VAL A 10 -2.18 -18.29 0.39
C VAL A 10 -1.90 -18.09 1.88
N ARG A 11 -2.94 -17.98 2.73
CA ARG A 11 -2.76 -17.87 4.19
C ARG A 11 -2.06 -19.09 4.78
N ALA A 12 -2.48 -20.29 4.38
CA ALA A 12 -1.85 -21.53 4.86
C ALA A 12 -0.38 -21.61 4.43
N PHE A 13 -0.03 -21.10 3.26
CA PHE A 13 1.36 -21.00 2.81
C PHE A 13 2.16 -20.00 3.66
N GLU A 14 1.59 -18.83 3.93
CA GLU A 14 2.21 -17.79 4.77
C GLU A 14 2.42 -18.28 6.21
N GLU A 15 1.40 -18.93 6.82
CA GLU A 15 1.47 -19.48 8.16
C GLU A 15 2.48 -20.64 8.31
N ASN A 16 2.65 -21.45 7.27
CA ASN A 16 3.60 -22.56 7.26
C ASN A 16 5.01 -22.15 6.81
N SER A 17 5.17 -20.96 6.27
CA SER A 17 6.50 -20.40 6.05
C SER A 17 7.07 -20.02 7.41
N PHE A 18 8.02 -20.80 7.93
CA PHE A 18 8.79 -20.46 9.13
C PHE A 18 9.67 -19.23 8.86
N ILE A 19 9.02 -18.09 8.67
CA ILE A 19 9.69 -16.82 8.45
C ILE A 19 10.05 -16.27 9.82
N LYS A 20 11.35 -16.13 10.11
CA LYS A 20 11.82 -15.43 11.30
C LYS A 20 11.42 -13.96 11.21
N GLU A 21 11.22 -13.31 12.36
CA GLU A 21 10.73 -11.92 12.47
C GLU A 21 11.47 -10.89 11.58
N GLY A 22 12.71 -11.15 11.17
CA GLY A 22 13.46 -10.31 10.22
C GLY A 22 13.19 -10.62 8.75
N ASP A 23 12.70 -11.80 8.43
CA ASP A 23 12.47 -12.25 7.05
C ASP A 23 11.16 -11.68 6.50
N ASP A 24 10.15 -11.42 7.34
CA ASP A 24 8.87 -10.82 6.96
C ASP A 24 9.05 -9.41 6.41
N LEU A 25 9.88 -8.60 7.07
CA LEU A 25 10.20 -7.25 6.60
C LEU A 25 10.96 -7.30 5.27
N GLN A 26 11.93 -8.19 5.15
CA GLN A 26 12.69 -8.36 3.91
C GLN A 26 11.80 -8.84 2.76
N ALA A 27 10.89 -9.77 3.02
CA ALA A 27 9.90 -10.23 2.04
C ALA A 27 8.98 -9.10 1.58
N MET A 28 8.50 -8.26 2.51
CA MET A 28 7.68 -7.09 2.20
C MET A 28 8.45 -6.09 1.31
N ILE A 29 9.70 -5.79 1.64
CA ILE A 29 10.55 -4.90 0.85
C ILE A 29 10.77 -5.46 -0.56
N GLU A 30 11.01 -6.75 -0.70
CA GLU A 30 11.24 -7.40 -1.99
C GLU A 30 9.98 -7.40 -2.86
N ALA A 31 8.81 -7.70 -2.29
CA ALA A 31 7.53 -7.60 -2.98
C ALA A 31 7.25 -6.16 -3.46
N ALA A 32 7.55 -5.17 -2.62
CA ALA A 32 7.42 -3.76 -3.00
C ALA A 32 8.35 -3.38 -4.17
N LYS A 33 9.59 -3.87 -4.21
CA LYS A 33 10.51 -3.62 -5.32
C LYS A 33 9.95 -4.12 -6.64
N GLN A 34 9.41 -5.35 -6.67
CA GLN A 34 8.79 -5.91 -7.88
C GLN A 34 7.60 -5.07 -8.33
N SER A 35 6.75 -4.62 -7.40
CA SER A 35 5.64 -3.72 -7.70
C SER A 35 6.11 -2.38 -8.28
N VAL A 36 7.17 -1.80 -7.73
CA VAL A 36 7.77 -0.56 -8.22
C VAL A 36 8.29 -0.72 -9.66
N GLU A 37 8.95 -1.83 -9.97
CA GLU A 37 9.43 -2.10 -11.32
C GLU A 37 8.28 -2.17 -12.33
N ILE A 38 7.19 -2.87 -11.99
CA ILE A 38 6.00 -2.98 -12.83
C ILE A 38 5.36 -1.59 -13.03
N LEU A 39 5.12 -0.86 -11.95
CA LEU A 39 4.50 0.47 -12.00
C LEU A 39 5.34 1.47 -12.80
N ASN A 40 6.66 1.44 -12.63
CA ASN A 40 7.56 2.32 -13.37
C ASN A 40 7.60 1.99 -14.87
N LYS A 41 7.49 0.71 -15.23
CA LYS A 41 7.49 0.25 -16.61
C LYS A 41 6.16 0.52 -17.32
N ASP A 42 5.04 0.23 -16.65
CA ASP A 42 3.72 0.21 -17.29
C ASP A 42 3.05 1.60 -17.28
N PHE A 43 3.48 2.50 -16.41
CA PHE A 43 2.91 3.84 -16.30
C PHE A 43 3.95 4.93 -16.57
N SER A 44 3.75 5.66 -17.64
CA SER A 44 4.59 6.82 -18.00
C SER A 44 4.38 8.03 -17.08
N THR A 45 3.29 8.05 -16.31
CA THR A 45 3.01 9.12 -15.35
C THR A 45 4.14 9.27 -14.34
N SER A 46 4.32 10.47 -13.85
CA SER A 46 5.26 10.77 -12.76
C SER A 46 4.58 10.96 -11.41
N GLU A 47 3.25 10.80 -11.34
CA GLU A 47 2.47 11.04 -10.11
C GLU A 47 1.67 9.81 -9.70
N PHE A 48 1.83 9.44 -8.43
CA PHE A 48 1.17 8.29 -7.80
C PHE A 48 0.50 8.72 -6.50
N LEU A 49 -0.67 8.18 -6.25
CA LEU A 49 -1.35 8.22 -4.96
C LEU A 49 -1.40 6.81 -4.38
N ILE A 50 -0.84 6.63 -3.20
CA ILE A 50 -0.84 5.35 -2.49
C ILE A 50 -1.86 5.43 -1.35
N LEU A 51 -2.86 4.56 -1.39
CA LEU A 51 -3.86 4.42 -0.34
C LEU A 51 -3.41 3.31 0.61
N CYS A 52 -2.94 3.68 1.80
CA CYS A 52 -2.37 2.74 2.76
C CYS A 52 -3.34 2.45 3.91
N GLY A 53 -3.70 1.20 4.11
CA GLY A 53 -4.45 0.75 5.28
C GLY A 53 -3.55 0.46 6.49
N PRO A 54 -4.14 0.08 7.65
CA PRO A 54 -3.39 -0.14 8.88
C PRO A 54 -2.70 -1.52 8.98
N GLY A 55 -3.01 -2.45 8.08
CA GLY A 55 -2.44 -3.80 8.05
C GLY A 55 -1.16 -3.91 7.23
N ASN A 56 -0.66 -5.13 7.06
CA ASN A 56 0.56 -5.41 6.30
C ASN A 56 0.46 -4.95 4.84
N ASN A 57 -0.72 -5.02 4.23
CA ASN A 57 -0.92 -4.50 2.88
C ASN A 57 -0.64 -2.99 2.78
N GLY A 58 -1.01 -2.21 3.81
CA GLY A 58 -0.62 -0.81 3.93
C GLY A 58 0.90 -0.64 4.03
N GLY A 59 1.57 -1.55 4.72
CA GLY A 59 3.04 -1.61 4.79
C GLY A 59 3.67 -1.77 3.41
N ASP A 60 3.14 -2.69 2.59
CA ASP A 60 3.54 -2.85 1.19
C ASP A 60 3.36 -1.53 0.42
N GLY A 61 2.23 -0.86 0.61
CA GLY A 61 1.93 0.44 0.00
C GLY A 61 2.97 1.50 0.35
N TYR A 62 3.35 1.63 1.62
CA TYR A 62 4.39 2.58 2.03
C TYR A 62 5.73 2.28 1.35
N PHE A 63 6.16 1.02 1.31
CA PHE A 63 7.42 0.66 0.64
C PHE A 63 7.36 0.88 -0.87
N ILE A 64 6.22 0.62 -1.52
CA ILE A 64 6.02 0.95 -2.95
C ILE A 64 6.20 2.44 -3.18
N GLY A 65 5.55 3.28 -2.38
CA GLY A 65 5.66 4.73 -2.51
C GLY A 65 7.08 5.25 -2.26
N ILE A 66 7.78 4.71 -1.27
CA ILE A 66 9.19 5.02 -1.01
C ILE A 66 10.05 4.65 -2.24
N GLY A 67 9.84 3.47 -2.81
CA GLY A 67 10.57 3.03 -4.00
C GLY A 67 10.32 3.92 -5.21
N LEU A 68 9.08 4.29 -5.48
CA LEU A 68 8.71 5.22 -6.56
C LEU A 68 9.32 6.62 -6.34
N SER A 69 9.34 7.11 -5.11
CA SER A 69 9.96 8.39 -4.76
C SER A 69 11.47 8.40 -5.06
N LYS A 70 12.16 7.28 -4.79
CA LYS A 70 13.59 7.12 -5.16
C LYS A 70 13.82 7.19 -6.66
N LEU A 71 12.83 6.81 -7.47
CA LEU A 71 12.84 6.94 -8.93
C LEU A 71 12.39 8.33 -9.43
N LYS A 72 12.34 9.33 -8.54
CA LYS A 72 11.94 10.71 -8.84
C LYS A 72 10.47 10.86 -9.29
N LYS A 73 9.63 9.88 -8.98
CA LYS A 73 8.18 10.01 -9.13
C LYS A 73 7.61 10.86 -8.00
N ARG A 74 6.57 11.64 -8.29
CA ARG A 74 5.81 12.34 -7.25
C ARG A 74 4.86 11.35 -6.59
N VAL A 75 5.00 11.18 -5.30
CA VAL A 75 4.21 10.24 -4.51
C VAL A 75 3.48 11.00 -3.43
N LYS A 76 2.18 10.74 -3.34
CA LYS A 76 1.33 11.18 -2.25
C LYS A 76 0.80 9.96 -1.53
N PHE A 77 0.80 10.01 -0.22
CA PHE A 77 0.20 8.97 0.62
C PHE A 77 -1.12 9.47 1.20
N PHE A 78 -2.09 8.59 1.24
CA PHE A 78 -3.27 8.76 2.06
C PHE A 78 -3.33 7.61 3.07
N ASP A 79 -3.16 7.93 4.35
CA ASP A 79 -3.22 6.97 5.45
C ASP A 79 -4.69 6.70 5.81
N VAL A 80 -5.22 5.65 5.22
CA VAL A 80 -6.61 5.24 5.42
C VAL A 80 -6.78 4.70 6.83
N LEU A 81 -7.72 5.27 7.58
CA LEU A 81 -7.94 4.92 8.98
C LEU A 81 -6.69 5.17 9.88
N GLY A 82 -6.02 6.30 9.66
CA GLY A 82 -4.79 6.68 10.36
C GLY A 82 -4.85 6.63 11.89
N ASP A 83 -6.06 6.76 12.48
CA ASP A 83 -6.28 6.65 13.92
C ASP A 83 -6.24 5.19 14.45
N LEU A 84 -6.30 4.20 13.56
CA LEU A 84 -6.20 2.81 13.95
C LEU A 84 -4.74 2.38 14.16
N LYS A 85 -4.56 1.48 15.13
CA LYS A 85 -3.25 0.89 15.37
C LYS A 85 -2.79 0.10 14.13
N LYS A 86 -1.62 0.42 13.64
CA LYS A 86 -0.96 -0.28 12.55
C LYS A 86 -0.39 -1.63 13.00
N SER A 87 -0.29 -2.59 12.09
CA SER A 87 0.52 -3.78 12.32
C SER A 87 1.99 -3.39 12.51
N HIS A 88 2.79 -4.26 13.14
CA HIS A 88 4.20 -3.96 13.40
C HIS A 88 4.99 -3.61 12.12
N LEU A 89 4.79 -4.40 11.06
CA LEU A 89 5.45 -4.14 9.76
C LEU A 89 4.94 -2.86 9.09
N CYS A 90 3.63 -2.60 9.17
CA CYS A 90 3.04 -1.37 8.64
C CYS A 90 3.56 -0.13 9.38
N GLU A 91 3.64 -0.17 10.71
CA GLU A 91 4.20 0.91 11.52
C GLU A 91 5.66 1.20 11.17
N HIS A 92 6.44 0.15 10.94
CA HIS A 92 7.85 0.29 10.50
C HIS A 92 7.92 0.99 9.14
N ALA A 93 7.14 0.53 8.16
CA ALA A 93 7.10 1.12 6.82
C ALA A 93 6.59 2.57 6.84
N PHE A 94 5.56 2.86 7.64
CA PHE A 94 5.03 4.20 7.85
C PHE A 94 6.12 5.17 8.35
N LYS A 95 6.87 4.76 9.38
CA LYS A 95 7.99 5.57 9.90
C LYS A 95 9.06 5.83 8.85
N MET A 96 9.34 4.87 8.00
CA MET A 96 10.29 5.08 6.90
C MET A 96 9.78 6.02 5.81
N ALA A 97 8.46 6.19 5.69
CA ALA A 97 7.83 7.15 4.78
C ALA A 97 7.72 8.56 5.37
N GLU A 98 8.07 8.77 6.65
CA GLU A 98 8.11 10.09 7.26
C GLU A 98 9.00 11.04 6.44
N GLY A 99 8.50 12.26 6.22
CA GLY A 99 9.17 13.24 5.36
C GLY A 99 8.74 13.22 3.88
N LEU A 100 7.96 12.23 3.46
CA LEU A 100 7.27 12.24 2.17
C LEU A 100 5.90 12.94 2.29
N GLU A 101 5.24 13.16 1.15
CA GLU A 101 3.99 13.90 1.12
C GLU A 101 2.80 13.04 1.54
N PHE A 102 2.11 13.43 2.61
CA PHE A 102 0.82 12.86 3.04
C PHE A 102 -0.29 13.85 2.77
N ILE A 103 -1.42 13.37 2.28
CA ILE A 103 -2.60 14.19 2.00
C ILE A 103 -3.75 13.84 2.93
N ASP A 104 -4.66 14.79 3.11
CA ASP A 104 -5.90 14.60 3.84
C ASP A 104 -7.08 14.24 2.92
N ILE A 105 -8.24 13.96 3.52
CA ILE A 105 -9.45 13.57 2.79
C ILE A 105 -9.97 14.70 1.86
N LYS A 106 -9.70 15.96 2.18
CA LYS A 106 -10.11 17.08 1.32
C LYS A 106 -9.26 17.14 0.06
N GLN A 107 -7.96 16.90 0.21
CA GLN A 107 -7.03 16.83 -0.92
C GLN A 107 -7.29 15.60 -1.79
N LEU A 108 -7.75 14.49 -1.19
CA LEU A 108 -8.12 13.27 -1.91
C LEU A 108 -9.20 13.54 -2.98
N LYS A 109 -10.16 14.41 -2.69
CA LYS A 109 -11.24 14.80 -3.62
C LYS A 109 -10.76 15.57 -4.85
N ASN A 110 -9.54 16.11 -4.82
CA ASN A 110 -8.96 16.95 -5.87
C ASN A 110 -7.79 16.27 -6.61
N ILE A 111 -7.75 14.95 -6.61
CA ILE A 111 -6.69 14.19 -7.29
C ILE A 111 -6.83 14.35 -8.81
N SER A 112 -5.69 14.59 -9.48
CA SER A 112 -5.62 14.67 -10.92
C SER A 112 -6.00 13.35 -11.59
N ARG A 113 -6.73 13.42 -12.71
CA ARG A 113 -7.06 12.24 -13.53
C ARG A 113 -5.83 11.55 -14.15
N LYS A 114 -4.67 12.19 -14.11
CA LYS A 114 -3.39 11.63 -14.58
C LYS A 114 -2.63 10.89 -13.47
N THR A 115 -3.12 10.94 -12.23
CA THR A 115 -2.51 10.24 -11.11
C THR A 115 -2.85 8.76 -11.17
N VAL A 116 -1.85 7.91 -11.03
CA VAL A 116 -2.04 6.47 -10.84
C VAL A 116 -2.33 6.21 -9.36
N VAL A 117 -3.44 5.53 -9.08
CA VAL A 117 -3.83 5.17 -7.72
C VAL A 117 -3.39 3.73 -7.45
N VAL A 118 -2.64 3.54 -6.37
CA VAL A 118 -2.25 2.24 -5.85
C VAL A 118 -3.09 1.95 -4.61
N ASP A 119 -3.96 0.96 -4.69
CA ASP A 119 -4.79 0.51 -3.57
C ASP A 119 -4.03 -0.51 -2.72
N ALA A 120 -3.64 -0.09 -1.54
CA ALA A 120 -3.01 -0.90 -0.50
C ALA A 120 -3.78 -0.82 0.83
N ILE A 121 -5.12 -0.71 0.77
CA ILE A 121 -5.97 -0.54 1.96
C ILE A 121 -6.11 -1.86 2.70
N PHE A 122 -6.59 -2.89 2.01
CA PHE A 122 -6.83 -4.21 2.58
C PHE A 122 -6.16 -5.31 1.76
N GLY A 123 -5.51 -6.24 2.46
CA GLY A 123 -5.10 -7.52 1.91
C GLY A 123 -6.23 -8.56 1.99
N ILE A 124 -5.86 -9.83 1.86
CA ILE A 124 -6.77 -10.99 1.76
C ILE A 124 -7.65 -11.18 3.02
N GLY A 125 -7.38 -10.50 4.13
CA GLY A 125 -8.01 -10.76 5.42
C GLY A 125 -8.73 -9.60 6.08
N GLY A 126 -8.70 -8.40 5.52
CA GLY A 126 -9.21 -7.20 6.17
C GLY A 126 -10.60 -6.79 5.69
N ARG A 127 -11.54 -6.69 6.59
CA ARG A 127 -12.78 -5.93 6.41
C ARG A 127 -12.92 -4.99 7.59
N ILE A 128 -12.82 -3.70 7.34
CA ILE A 128 -13.05 -2.64 8.33
C ILE A 128 -14.07 -1.71 7.69
N ASP A 129 -15.02 -1.25 8.47
CA ASP A 129 -15.94 -0.18 8.05
C ASP A 129 -15.14 1.12 7.88
N LEU A 130 -15.10 1.61 6.65
CA LEU A 130 -14.37 2.84 6.30
C LEU A 130 -15.13 4.10 6.69
N GLY A 131 -16.41 3.97 7.03
CA GLY A 131 -17.30 5.12 7.21
C GLY A 131 -17.70 5.77 5.88
N SER A 132 -18.91 6.32 5.86
CA SER A 132 -19.57 6.77 4.62
C SER A 132 -18.81 7.89 3.86
N GLU A 133 -18.17 8.82 4.57
CA GLU A 133 -17.45 9.92 3.92
C GLU A 133 -16.22 9.42 3.18
N LEU A 134 -15.47 8.51 3.77
CA LEU A 134 -14.27 7.94 3.16
C LEU A 134 -14.64 7.03 1.99
N GLU A 135 -15.66 6.18 2.14
CA GLU A 135 -16.16 5.33 1.05
C GLU A 135 -16.58 6.16 -0.17
N LEU A 136 -17.37 7.22 0.04
CA LEU A 136 -17.76 8.14 -1.05
C LEU A 136 -16.54 8.81 -1.70
N SER A 137 -15.55 9.19 -0.91
CA SER A 137 -14.32 9.80 -1.43
C SER A 137 -13.51 8.84 -2.29
N LEU A 138 -13.41 7.56 -1.89
CA LEU A 138 -12.71 6.53 -2.64
C LEU A 138 -13.43 6.13 -3.92
N ILE A 139 -14.76 6.09 -3.92
CA ILE A 139 -15.58 5.80 -5.11
C ILE A 139 -15.39 6.87 -6.21
N HIS A 140 -15.12 8.11 -5.84
CA HIS A 140 -14.99 9.23 -6.78
C HIS A 140 -13.55 9.50 -7.26
N ILE A 141 -12.59 8.73 -6.80
CA ILE A 141 -11.23 8.76 -7.35
C ILE A 141 -11.22 8.06 -8.71
#